data_41320497c72c82a162b2dcc26b41b8b6
#
_entry.id   41320497c72c82a162b2dcc26b41b8b6
#
_cell.length_a   1.000
_cell.length_b   1.000
_cell.length_c   1.000
_cell.angle_alpha   90.00
_cell.angle_beta   90.00
_cell.angle_gamma   90.00
#
_symmetry.space_group_name_H-M   'P 1'
#
loop_
_entity.id
_entity.type
_entity.pdbx_description
1 polymer ?
#
loop_
_entity_poly.entity_id
_entity_poly.type
_entity_poly.pdbx_seq_one_letter_code
_entity_poly.pdbx_strand_id
1 'polypeptide(L)'
;FDGFTAGSMKNVEKVELTNSSNADLTFKASNVEGVTKYVVTDAVDKNTTISDVASLADIEISGTADTANTNLTVTYAATSTVATGTQTDVQNLKVTNQGSINTKTDGTTNAKFMTVDIDKVETLAITTAGTANSLNLSDSADVKTVTVTGEGQTEIQAVGAATTSFDASAATGKVIADLSSAASNSLTTVKGGSSDDSLTVVADDLTTSATVDGGAGSDNLSGGA
;
A
#
# COMPACT_ATOMS: atom_id res chain seq x y z
N PHE A 1 0.10 16.71 18.42
CA PHE A 1 -0.31 15.98 19.65
C PHE A 1 0.88 15.58 20.55
N ASP A 2 2.00 16.27 20.43
CA ASP A 2 3.23 15.94 21.19
C ASP A 2 3.17 16.23 22.71
N GLY A 3 2.07 16.77 23.21
CA GLY A 3 1.91 17.11 24.64
C GLY A 3 1.13 16.11 25.48
N PHE A 4 0.65 14.99 24.90
CA PHE A 4 -0.13 14.00 25.64
C PHE A 4 0.72 12.83 26.11
N THR A 5 0.42 12.32 27.30
CA THR A 5 1.01 11.09 27.83
C THR A 5 0.42 9.88 27.09
N ALA A 6 1.18 8.81 26.92
CA ALA A 6 0.69 7.57 26.30
C ALA A 6 -0.59 7.09 27.01
N GLY A 7 -1.62 6.72 26.22
CA GLY A 7 -2.91 6.26 26.72
C GLY A 7 -3.74 7.33 27.44
N SER A 8 -3.47 8.62 27.21
CA SER A 8 -4.22 9.70 27.86
C SER A 8 -5.63 9.89 27.30
N MET A 9 -5.88 9.48 26.06
CA MET A 9 -7.20 9.46 25.44
C MET A 9 -7.69 8.00 25.34
N LYS A 10 -8.89 7.73 25.81
CA LYS A 10 -9.45 6.37 25.86
C LYS A 10 -10.81 6.29 25.20
N ASN A 11 -11.16 5.10 24.73
CA ASN A 11 -12.41 4.82 24.05
C ASN A 11 -12.59 5.73 22.80
N VAL A 12 -11.53 5.79 22.00
CA VAL A 12 -11.52 6.52 20.74
C VAL A 12 -11.35 5.50 19.62
N GLU A 13 -12.41 5.21 18.90
CA GLU A 13 -12.43 4.19 17.84
C GLU A 13 -11.87 4.73 16.53
N LYS A 14 -11.99 6.03 16.31
CA LYS A 14 -11.57 6.69 15.06
C LYS A 14 -10.75 7.93 15.36
N VAL A 15 -9.61 8.04 14.68
CA VAL A 15 -8.78 9.24 14.66
C VAL A 15 -8.81 9.85 13.27
N GLU A 16 -9.23 11.10 13.17
CA GLU A 16 -9.18 11.88 11.93
C GLU A 16 -8.07 12.91 12.01
N LEU A 17 -7.20 12.88 11.01
CA LEU A 17 -6.04 13.73 10.86
C LEU A 17 -6.17 14.50 9.55
N THR A 18 -6.21 15.83 9.62
CA THR A 18 -6.20 16.67 8.44
C THR A 18 -4.82 17.29 8.28
N ASN A 19 -4.16 16.99 7.18
CA ASN A 19 -2.85 17.55 6.86
C ASN A 19 -2.99 18.81 5.99
N SER A 20 -3.49 19.88 6.55
CA SER A 20 -3.64 21.18 5.87
C SER A 20 -2.37 22.05 5.96
N SER A 21 -1.35 21.59 6.68
CA SER A 21 -0.09 22.31 6.81
C SER A 21 0.85 21.96 5.65
N ASN A 22 1.76 22.87 5.31
CA ASN A 22 2.80 22.60 4.33
C ASN A 22 4.00 21.83 4.94
N ALA A 23 3.72 20.89 5.85
CA ALA A 23 4.70 20.10 6.59
C ALA A 23 4.27 18.63 6.66
N ASP A 24 5.22 17.73 6.92
CA ASP A 24 4.94 16.34 7.17
C ASP A 24 4.06 16.15 8.41
N LEU A 25 3.15 15.17 8.34
CA LEU A 25 2.28 14.81 9.45
C LEU A 25 2.89 13.66 10.24
N THR A 26 3.07 13.85 11.53
CA THR A 26 3.44 12.77 12.46
C THR A 26 2.39 12.66 13.57
N PHE A 27 1.84 11.46 13.73
CA PHE A 27 0.89 11.14 14.78
C PHE A 27 1.39 9.97 15.62
N LYS A 28 1.47 10.17 16.93
CA LYS A 28 1.86 9.14 17.88
C LYS A 28 0.64 8.40 18.42
N ALA A 29 0.41 7.18 17.94
CA ALA A 29 -0.79 6.41 18.23
C ALA A 29 -0.84 5.92 19.68
N SER A 30 0.32 5.76 20.35
CA SER A 30 0.35 5.39 21.78
C SER A 30 -0.34 6.37 22.72
N ASN A 31 -0.68 7.57 22.23
CA ASN A 31 -1.41 8.57 23.03
C ASN A 31 -2.92 8.31 23.08
N VAL A 32 -3.43 7.39 22.26
CA VAL A 32 -4.86 7.11 22.11
C VAL A 32 -5.12 5.61 22.23
N GLU A 33 -6.03 5.21 23.10
CA GLU A 33 -6.43 3.81 23.26
C GLU A 33 -7.77 3.51 22.59
N GLY A 34 -7.88 2.32 21.97
CA GLY A 34 -9.13 1.81 21.39
C GLY A 34 -9.30 2.09 19.90
N VAL A 35 -8.31 2.68 19.24
CA VAL A 35 -8.42 3.06 17.82
C VAL A 35 -8.51 1.82 16.95
N THR A 36 -9.55 1.78 16.14
CA THR A 36 -9.79 0.77 15.09
C THR A 36 -9.64 1.36 13.69
N LYS A 37 -9.54 2.69 13.58
CA LYS A 37 -9.42 3.37 12.29
C LYS A 37 -8.68 4.71 12.38
N TYR A 38 -7.73 4.90 11.47
CA TYR A 38 -7.07 6.17 11.20
C TYR A 38 -7.52 6.69 9.85
N VAL A 39 -7.91 7.96 9.78
CA VAL A 39 -8.29 8.63 8.52
C VAL A 39 -7.41 9.87 8.36
N VAL A 40 -6.66 9.91 7.27
CA VAL A 40 -5.83 11.05 6.89
C VAL A 40 -6.48 11.74 5.70
N THR A 41 -6.82 13.00 5.84
CA THR A 41 -7.39 13.82 4.77
C THR A 41 -6.44 14.96 4.40
N ASP A 42 -6.61 15.49 3.18
CA ASP A 42 -5.78 16.56 2.63
C ASP A 42 -4.27 16.25 2.66
N ALA A 43 -3.92 14.97 2.47
CA ALA A 43 -2.53 14.53 2.33
C ALA A 43 -1.99 14.95 0.96
N VAL A 44 -1.58 16.22 0.84
CA VAL A 44 -1.11 16.83 -0.40
C VAL A 44 0.41 16.92 -0.37
N ASP A 45 1.09 16.09 -1.18
CA ASP A 45 2.54 16.10 -1.39
C ASP A 45 3.39 16.14 -0.10
N LYS A 46 2.92 15.48 0.97
CA LYS A 46 3.58 15.44 2.29
C LYS A 46 3.60 14.02 2.85
N ASN A 47 4.64 13.74 3.63
CA ASN A 47 4.76 12.46 4.31
C ASN A 47 3.78 12.37 5.48
N THR A 48 3.30 11.14 5.71
CA THR A 48 2.45 10.81 6.86
C THR A 48 3.09 9.69 7.66
N THR A 49 3.26 9.90 8.94
CA THR A 49 3.75 8.88 9.88
C THR A 49 2.73 8.65 10.98
N ILE A 50 2.30 7.40 11.16
CA ILE A 50 1.49 6.94 12.29
C ILE A 50 2.37 5.98 13.09
N SER A 51 2.85 6.41 14.24
CA SER A 51 3.82 5.65 15.04
C SER A 51 3.21 5.03 16.28
N ASP A 52 3.84 3.95 16.76
CA ASP A 52 3.47 3.25 18.00
C ASP A 52 2.02 2.75 18.02
N VAL A 53 1.54 2.22 16.91
CA VAL A 53 0.20 1.63 16.78
C VAL A 53 0.13 0.37 17.68
N ALA A 54 -0.87 0.31 18.54
CA ALA A 54 -0.97 -0.77 19.54
C ALA A 54 -1.53 -2.09 18.97
N SER A 55 -2.39 -1.99 17.95
CA SER A 55 -3.05 -3.12 17.28
C SER A 55 -3.40 -2.74 15.86
N LEU A 56 -3.70 -3.74 15.01
CA LEU A 56 -4.20 -3.50 13.67
C LEU A 56 -5.41 -2.57 13.69
N ALA A 57 -5.38 -1.57 12.82
CA ALA A 57 -6.46 -0.61 12.62
C ALA A 57 -6.54 -0.26 11.14
N ASP A 58 -7.73 -0.07 10.62
CA ASP A 58 -7.90 0.38 9.23
C ASP A 58 -7.25 1.73 9.02
N ILE A 59 -6.58 1.91 7.90
CA ILE A 59 -5.98 3.19 7.50
C ILE A 59 -6.64 3.68 6.22
N GLU A 60 -7.13 4.91 6.24
CA GLU A 60 -7.57 5.61 5.04
C GLU A 60 -6.70 6.84 4.84
N ILE A 61 -6.19 7.01 3.61
CA ILE A 61 -5.48 8.22 3.21
C ILE A 61 -6.06 8.78 1.93
N SER A 62 -6.34 10.07 1.95
CA SER A 62 -6.90 10.78 0.80
C SER A 62 -6.28 12.17 0.66
N GLY A 63 -6.26 12.65 -0.56
CA GLY A 63 -5.70 13.96 -0.90
C GLY A 63 -5.26 13.94 -2.37
N THR A 64 -4.59 14.99 -2.80
CA THR A 64 -4.00 15.07 -4.12
C THR A 64 -2.49 15.10 -3.97
N ALA A 65 -1.84 13.95 -4.13
CA ALA A 65 -0.38 13.82 -4.05
C ALA A 65 0.17 13.47 -5.43
N ASP A 66 0.23 14.45 -6.33
CA ASP A 66 0.58 14.27 -7.74
C ASP A 66 1.80 15.10 -8.18
N THR A 67 2.35 15.96 -7.33
CA THR A 67 3.51 16.80 -7.67
C THR A 67 4.82 16.35 -7.00
N ALA A 68 4.75 15.56 -5.92
CA ALA A 68 5.92 15.00 -5.23
C ALA A 68 5.69 13.53 -4.86
N ASN A 69 6.80 12.79 -4.70
CA ASN A 69 6.73 11.49 -4.04
C ASN A 69 6.48 11.71 -2.55
N THR A 70 5.66 10.86 -1.95
CA THR A 70 5.29 10.92 -0.53
C THR A 70 5.54 9.58 0.16
N ASN A 71 5.55 9.57 1.49
CA ASN A 71 5.65 8.34 2.27
C ASN A 71 4.47 8.24 3.24
N LEU A 72 3.91 7.04 3.33
CA LEU A 72 3.06 6.61 4.43
C LEU A 72 3.85 5.58 5.26
N THR A 73 4.25 5.97 6.47
CA THR A 73 4.96 5.08 7.39
C THR A 73 4.06 4.73 8.56
N VAL A 74 3.89 3.44 8.82
CA VAL A 74 3.13 2.93 9.96
C VAL A 74 4.02 2.02 10.78
N THR A 75 4.26 2.38 12.03
CA THR A 75 5.04 1.55 12.94
C THR A 75 4.19 1.04 14.10
N TYR A 76 4.39 -0.22 14.44
CA TYR A 76 3.69 -0.85 15.55
C TYR A 76 4.50 -0.76 16.83
N ALA A 77 3.81 -0.53 17.94
CA ALA A 77 4.42 -0.49 19.27
C ALA A 77 5.16 -1.81 19.59
N ALA A 78 6.19 -1.74 20.41
CA ALA A 78 6.91 -2.93 20.84
C ALA A 78 6.02 -3.93 21.62
N THR A 79 4.95 -3.43 22.23
CA THR A 79 3.93 -4.20 22.95
C THR A 79 2.75 -4.63 22.07
N SER A 80 2.77 -4.27 20.77
CA SER A 80 1.73 -4.66 19.83
C SER A 80 1.67 -6.18 19.68
N THR A 81 0.46 -6.70 19.43
CA THR A 81 0.26 -8.11 19.06
C THR A 81 0.64 -8.38 17.61
N VAL A 82 0.82 -7.33 16.78
CA VAL A 82 1.30 -7.43 15.40
C VAL A 82 2.77 -7.83 15.43
N ALA A 83 3.10 -8.98 14.88
CA ALA A 83 4.45 -9.55 14.96
C ALA A 83 4.84 -10.26 13.66
N THR A 84 6.10 -10.12 13.29
CA THR A 84 6.68 -10.77 12.10
C THR A 84 6.64 -12.30 12.22
N GLY A 85 6.20 -12.97 11.18
CA GLY A 85 6.64 -14.34 10.85
C GLY A 85 5.63 -15.47 11.05
N THR A 86 4.86 -15.55 12.10
CA THR A 86 3.95 -16.69 12.36
C THR A 86 2.47 -16.31 12.39
N GLN A 87 2.18 -15.04 12.33
CA GLN A 87 0.84 -14.49 12.34
C GLN A 87 0.37 -14.19 10.91
N THR A 88 -0.91 -14.16 10.71
CA THR A 88 -1.54 -13.75 9.44
C THR A 88 -2.16 -12.38 9.62
N ASP A 89 -1.32 -11.41 9.97
CA ASP A 89 -1.78 -10.04 10.21
C ASP A 89 -2.16 -9.38 8.88
N VAL A 90 -3.34 -8.79 8.83
CA VAL A 90 -3.87 -8.09 7.67
C VAL A 90 -4.01 -6.61 7.97
N GLN A 91 -3.24 -5.78 7.28
CA GLN A 91 -3.42 -4.35 7.33
C GLN A 91 -4.32 -3.89 6.17
N ASN A 92 -5.47 -3.33 6.51
CA ASN A 92 -6.35 -2.67 5.54
C ASN A 92 -5.87 -1.25 5.29
N LEU A 93 -5.66 -0.93 4.02
CA LEU A 93 -5.23 0.39 3.55
C LEU A 93 -6.16 0.87 2.43
N LYS A 94 -6.93 1.93 2.66
CA LYS A 94 -7.69 2.60 1.62
C LYS A 94 -6.97 3.85 1.15
N VAL A 95 -6.79 3.95 -0.17
CA VAL A 95 -6.04 5.03 -0.82
C VAL A 95 -6.93 5.75 -1.82
N THR A 96 -6.93 7.07 -1.78
CA THR A 96 -7.71 7.88 -2.72
C THR A 96 -6.87 9.02 -3.28
N ASN A 97 -6.61 9.01 -4.59
CA ASN A 97 -5.87 10.03 -5.34
C ASN A 97 -4.46 10.27 -4.80
N GLN A 98 -3.72 9.21 -4.47
CA GLN A 98 -2.34 9.30 -4.01
C GLN A 98 -1.37 8.92 -5.12
N GLY A 99 -0.56 9.89 -5.55
CA GLY A 99 0.37 9.73 -6.66
C GLY A 99 -0.25 10.00 -8.04
N SER A 100 0.57 9.91 -9.07
CA SER A 100 0.16 10.06 -10.48
C SER A 100 0.72 8.93 -11.32
N ILE A 101 -0.11 8.40 -12.21
CA ILE A 101 0.27 7.32 -13.12
C ILE A 101 1.18 7.85 -14.23
N ASN A 102 2.15 7.05 -14.64
CA ASN A 102 3.01 7.40 -15.76
C ASN A 102 2.21 7.44 -17.07
N THR A 103 2.16 8.61 -17.69
CA THR A 103 1.47 8.82 -18.96
C THR A 103 2.42 9.04 -20.15
N LYS A 104 3.73 9.05 -19.91
CA LYS A 104 4.73 9.25 -20.95
C LYS A 104 5.05 7.96 -21.69
N THR A 105 5.26 8.09 -22.99
CA THR A 105 5.58 6.97 -23.90
C THR A 105 7.03 7.01 -24.39
N ASP A 106 7.84 7.97 -23.91
CA ASP A 106 9.23 8.19 -24.33
C ASP A 106 10.27 7.45 -23.47
N GLY A 107 9.82 6.56 -22.58
CA GLY A 107 10.70 5.82 -21.66
C GLY A 107 11.09 6.61 -20.41
N THR A 108 10.67 7.87 -20.28
CA THR A 108 10.85 8.62 -19.03
C THR A 108 9.62 8.49 -18.14
N THR A 109 9.78 8.56 -16.82
CA THR A 109 8.64 8.55 -15.90
C THR A 109 8.27 9.96 -15.47
N ASN A 110 6.97 10.26 -15.45
CA ASN A 110 6.41 11.42 -14.77
C ASN A 110 5.53 10.99 -13.57
N ALA A 111 5.45 9.70 -13.29
CA ALA A 111 4.72 9.19 -12.15
C ALA A 111 5.26 9.79 -10.84
N LYS A 112 4.35 10.07 -9.94
CA LYS A 112 4.61 10.35 -8.54
C LYS A 112 3.94 9.25 -7.75
N PHE A 113 4.59 8.77 -6.72
CA PHE A 113 4.08 7.66 -5.93
C PHE A 113 4.14 7.93 -4.44
N MET A 114 3.30 7.24 -3.73
CA MET A 114 3.38 7.13 -2.27
C MET A 114 4.12 5.83 -1.92
N THR A 115 5.27 5.96 -1.27
CA THR A 115 5.91 4.79 -0.64
C THR A 115 5.09 4.39 0.58
N VAL A 116 4.75 3.12 0.64
CA VAL A 116 4.06 2.51 1.79
C VAL A 116 5.08 1.69 2.56
N ASP A 117 5.32 2.07 3.80
CA ASP A 117 6.27 1.46 4.72
C ASP A 117 5.49 0.96 5.94
N ILE A 118 5.07 -0.30 5.88
CA ILE A 118 4.28 -0.97 6.92
C ILE A 118 4.90 -2.32 7.19
N ASP A 119 5.68 -2.41 8.26
CA ASP A 119 6.34 -3.64 8.67
C ASP A 119 5.48 -4.51 9.57
N LYS A 120 5.93 -5.74 9.81
CA LYS A 120 5.35 -6.75 10.70
C LYS A 120 3.99 -7.33 10.29
N VAL A 121 3.45 -6.94 9.14
CA VAL A 121 2.19 -7.51 8.62
C VAL A 121 2.47 -8.42 7.44
N GLU A 122 1.79 -9.54 7.35
CA GLU A 122 1.97 -10.49 6.25
C GLU A 122 1.08 -10.20 5.06
N THR A 123 -0.04 -9.50 5.27
CA THR A 123 -0.96 -9.13 4.19
C THR A 123 -1.24 -7.65 4.20
N LEU A 124 -1.06 -7.01 3.06
CA LEU A 124 -1.50 -5.64 2.80
C LEU A 124 -2.72 -5.68 1.87
N ALA A 125 -3.88 -5.35 2.44
CA ALA A 125 -5.15 -5.30 1.72
C ALA A 125 -5.45 -3.86 1.30
N ILE A 126 -5.23 -3.55 0.01
CA ILE A 126 -5.34 -2.22 -0.55
C ILE A 126 -6.71 -2.06 -1.22
N THR A 127 -7.43 -1.01 -0.86
CA THR A 127 -8.63 -0.58 -1.59
C THR A 127 -8.37 0.77 -2.22
N THR A 128 -8.52 0.88 -3.52
CA THR A 128 -8.26 2.13 -4.25
C THR A 128 -9.54 2.79 -4.73
N ALA A 129 -9.55 4.11 -4.66
CA ALA A 129 -10.64 4.94 -5.14
C ALA A 129 -10.08 6.20 -5.85
N GLY A 130 -10.98 6.95 -6.49
CA GLY A 130 -10.60 8.15 -7.23
C GLY A 130 -10.02 7.85 -8.61
N THR A 131 -9.26 8.78 -9.17
CA THR A 131 -8.82 8.73 -10.58
C THR A 131 -7.50 8.02 -10.78
N ALA A 132 -6.56 8.16 -9.84
CA ALA A 132 -5.23 7.55 -9.95
C ALA A 132 -4.59 7.35 -8.57
N ASN A 133 -3.96 6.21 -8.40
CA ASN A 133 -3.15 5.88 -7.22
C ASN A 133 -1.88 5.20 -7.70
N SER A 134 -0.73 5.71 -7.29
CA SER A 134 0.57 5.10 -7.59
C SER A 134 1.30 4.85 -6.29
N LEU A 135 1.64 3.59 -6.03
CA LEU A 135 2.18 3.11 -4.77
C LEU A 135 3.50 2.37 -4.99
N ASN A 136 4.43 2.57 -4.09
CA ASN A 136 5.65 1.77 -4.00
C ASN A 136 5.62 1.01 -2.66
N LEU A 137 5.67 -0.31 -2.72
CA LEU A 137 5.57 -1.19 -1.55
C LEU A 137 6.91 -1.83 -1.18
N SER A 138 8.02 -1.39 -1.79
CA SER A 138 9.36 -1.98 -1.55
C SER A 138 9.80 -1.94 -0.09
N ASP A 139 9.34 -0.94 0.65
CA ASP A 139 9.72 -0.71 2.04
C ASP A 139 8.86 -1.50 3.04
N SER A 140 7.76 -2.13 2.58
CA SER A 140 6.94 -3.04 3.39
C SER A 140 7.55 -4.46 3.37
N ALA A 141 8.65 -4.64 4.11
CA ALA A 141 9.57 -5.77 3.96
C ALA A 141 8.98 -7.13 4.36
N ASP A 142 8.01 -7.17 5.27
CA ASP A 142 7.41 -8.41 5.80
C ASP A 142 6.16 -8.86 5.02
N VAL A 143 5.67 -8.04 4.09
CA VAL A 143 4.43 -8.30 3.33
C VAL A 143 4.64 -9.42 2.32
N LYS A 144 3.92 -10.52 2.51
CA LYS A 144 3.91 -11.72 1.64
C LYS A 144 2.77 -11.69 0.62
N THR A 145 1.64 -11.13 1.02
CA THR A 145 0.45 -11.06 0.19
C THR A 145 0.01 -9.62 0.00
N VAL A 146 -0.15 -9.22 -1.24
CA VAL A 146 -0.75 -7.93 -1.62
C VAL A 146 -2.07 -8.22 -2.30
N THR A 147 -3.17 -7.66 -1.79
CA THR A 147 -4.46 -7.68 -2.48
C THR A 147 -4.84 -6.27 -2.89
N VAL A 148 -5.37 -6.12 -4.09
CA VAL A 148 -5.84 -4.83 -4.62
C VAL A 148 -7.32 -4.94 -4.99
N THR A 149 -8.11 -4.01 -4.50
CA THR A 149 -9.56 -3.92 -4.77
C THR A 149 -9.95 -2.47 -5.09
N GLY A 150 -11.17 -2.27 -5.56
CA GLY A 150 -11.74 -0.93 -5.79
C GLY A 150 -11.73 -0.51 -7.25
N GLU A 151 -12.26 0.70 -7.49
CA GLU A 151 -12.50 1.24 -8.82
C GLU A 151 -11.42 2.22 -9.30
N GLY A 152 -10.55 2.66 -8.38
CA GLY A 152 -9.47 3.60 -8.70
C GLY A 152 -8.41 2.94 -9.58
N GLN A 153 -7.94 3.65 -10.60
CA GLN A 153 -6.76 3.20 -11.34
C GLN A 153 -5.57 3.11 -10.38
N THR A 154 -4.87 1.99 -10.44
CA THR A 154 -3.81 1.65 -9.47
C THR A 154 -2.53 1.28 -10.21
N GLU A 155 -1.43 1.91 -9.85
CA GLU A 155 -0.08 1.53 -10.25
C GLU A 155 0.70 1.09 -9.01
N ILE A 156 1.24 -0.13 -9.04
CA ILE A 156 2.18 -0.64 -8.05
C ILE A 156 3.56 -0.61 -8.70
N GLN A 157 4.40 0.33 -8.26
CA GLN A 157 5.74 0.59 -8.82
C GLN A 157 6.76 -0.49 -8.45
N ALA A 158 6.59 -1.09 -7.29
CA ALA A 158 7.42 -2.18 -6.79
C ALA A 158 6.71 -2.85 -5.61
N VAL A 159 7.03 -4.12 -5.37
CA VAL A 159 6.61 -4.88 -4.19
C VAL A 159 7.81 -5.19 -3.28
N GLY A 160 7.57 -5.54 -2.02
CA GLY A 160 8.61 -6.01 -1.12
C GLY A 160 9.19 -7.36 -1.58
N ALA A 161 10.47 -7.60 -1.28
CA ALA A 161 11.13 -8.86 -1.67
C ALA A 161 10.49 -10.13 -1.06
N ALA A 162 9.78 -10.00 0.06
CA ALA A 162 9.07 -11.11 0.68
C ALA A 162 7.74 -11.47 -0.02
N THR A 163 7.30 -10.67 -1.01
CA THR A 163 6.02 -10.88 -1.68
C THR A 163 5.99 -12.19 -2.44
N THR A 164 5.00 -13.02 -2.14
CA THR A 164 4.77 -14.32 -2.79
C THR A 164 3.44 -14.38 -3.53
N SER A 165 2.53 -13.45 -3.26
CA SER A 165 1.21 -13.40 -3.87
C SER A 165 0.79 -11.95 -4.12
N PHE A 166 0.38 -11.69 -5.36
CA PHE A 166 -0.30 -10.46 -5.78
C PHE A 166 -1.65 -10.82 -6.37
N ASP A 167 -2.73 -10.36 -5.76
CA ASP A 167 -4.10 -10.67 -6.19
C ASP A 167 -4.94 -9.38 -6.33
N ALA A 168 -5.14 -8.96 -7.56
CA ALA A 168 -6.00 -7.83 -7.91
C ALA A 168 -7.34 -8.28 -8.52
N SER A 169 -7.72 -9.55 -8.38
CA SER A 169 -8.92 -10.12 -9.05
C SER A 169 -10.24 -9.43 -8.67
N ALA A 170 -10.27 -8.71 -7.54
CA ALA A 170 -11.41 -7.90 -7.10
C ALA A 170 -11.30 -6.41 -7.47
N ALA A 171 -10.24 -6.00 -8.16
CA ALA A 171 -10.12 -4.64 -8.69
C ALA A 171 -11.01 -4.46 -9.92
N THR A 172 -11.75 -3.35 -9.96
CA THR A 172 -12.55 -2.95 -11.12
C THR A 172 -11.93 -1.79 -11.89
N GLY A 173 -11.02 -1.05 -11.28
CA GLY A 173 -10.14 -0.09 -11.95
C GLY A 173 -8.93 -0.78 -12.57
N LYS A 174 -8.32 -0.15 -13.58
CA LYS A 174 -7.10 -0.64 -14.21
C LYS A 174 -5.96 -0.79 -13.20
N VAL A 175 -5.25 -1.92 -13.27
CA VAL A 175 -4.07 -2.22 -12.47
C VAL A 175 -2.82 -2.27 -13.35
N ILE A 176 -1.79 -1.55 -12.93
CA ILE A 176 -0.45 -1.61 -13.51
C ILE A 176 0.48 -2.05 -12.38
N ALA A 177 1.08 -3.22 -12.46
CA ALA A 177 1.92 -3.72 -11.38
C ALA A 177 3.28 -4.19 -11.89
N ASP A 178 4.34 -3.67 -11.26
CA ASP A 178 5.70 -4.14 -11.43
C ASP A 178 6.07 -5.03 -10.23
N LEU A 179 6.20 -6.33 -10.47
CA LEU A 179 6.49 -7.35 -9.47
C LEU A 179 7.95 -7.84 -9.56
N SER A 180 8.77 -7.21 -10.39
CA SER A 180 10.17 -7.61 -10.64
C SER A 180 11.10 -7.43 -9.44
N SER A 181 10.61 -6.80 -8.37
CA SER A 181 11.34 -6.67 -7.09
C SER A 181 11.08 -7.80 -6.10
N ALA A 182 10.17 -8.73 -6.41
CA ALA A 182 9.98 -9.95 -5.62
C ALA A 182 11.25 -10.83 -5.63
N ALA A 183 11.40 -11.65 -4.60
CA ALA A 183 12.56 -12.55 -4.57
C ALA A 183 12.45 -13.66 -5.62
N SER A 184 13.58 -14.12 -6.13
CA SER A 184 13.63 -15.21 -7.10
C SER A 184 12.94 -16.47 -6.58
N ASN A 185 12.15 -17.10 -7.45
CA ASN A 185 11.37 -18.32 -7.17
C ASN A 185 10.42 -18.18 -5.97
N SER A 186 9.84 -17.01 -5.78
CA SER A 186 8.94 -16.71 -4.65
C SER A 186 7.48 -16.53 -5.04
N LEU A 187 7.19 -15.94 -6.22
CA LEU A 187 5.85 -15.66 -6.65
C LEU A 187 5.08 -16.94 -7.00
N THR A 188 3.98 -17.16 -6.31
CA THR A 188 3.06 -18.30 -6.51
C THR A 188 1.78 -17.88 -7.20
N THR A 189 1.38 -16.62 -7.04
CA THR A 189 0.10 -16.09 -7.55
C THR A 189 0.31 -14.67 -8.03
N VAL A 190 -0.11 -14.40 -9.27
CA VAL A 190 -0.19 -13.06 -9.86
C VAL A 190 -1.52 -12.97 -10.60
N LYS A 191 -2.41 -12.07 -10.16
CA LYS A 191 -3.71 -11.88 -10.79
C LYS A 191 -4.03 -10.42 -11.03
N GLY A 192 -4.46 -10.11 -12.25
CA GLY A 192 -5.10 -8.86 -12.60
C GLY A 192 -6.58 -8.80 -12.23
N GLY A 193 -7.24 -7.72 -12.58
CA GLY A 193 -8.63 -7.42 -12.24
C GLY A 193 -9.62 -7.64 -13.37
N SER A 194 -10.55 -6.70 -13.52
CA SER A 194 -11.59 -6.78 -14.56
C SER A 194 -11.44 -5.73 -15.66
N SER A 195 -10.41 -4.92 -15.62
CA SER A 195 -10.06 -3.92 -16.63
C SER A 195 -8.85 -4.37 -17.45
N ASP A 196 -8.46 -3.58 -18.46
CA ASP A 196 -7.25 -3.83 -19.26
C ASP A 196 -5.99 -3.56 -18.42
N ASP A 197 -5.43 -4.61 -17.83
CA ASP A 197 -4.35 -4.54 -16.86
C ASP A 197 -2.96 -4.67 -17.50
N SER A 198 -1.93 -4.29 -16.76
CA SER A 198 -0.53 -4.47 -17.17
C SER A 198 0.30 -5.02 -16.01
N LEU A 199 0.77 -6.25 -16.14
CA LEU A 199 1.53 -6.95 -15.12
C LEU A 199 2.95 -7.22 -15.63
N THR A 200 3.95 -6.79 -14.87
CA THR A 200 5.37 -7.08 -15.15
C THR A 200 5.88 -8.07 -14.12
N VAL A 201 6.43 -9.18 -14.58
CA VAL A 201 7.06 -10.22 -13.74
C VAL A 201 8.42 -10.60 -14.33
N VAL A 202 9.34 -11.05 -13.49
CA VAL A 202 10.57 -11.72 -13.95
C VAL A 202 10.36 -13.22 -13.93
N ALA A 203 10.75 -13.93 -14.99
CA ALA A 203 10.52 -15.37 -15.08
C ALA A 203 11.17 -16.13 -13.91
N ASP A 204 12.34 -15.70 -13.46
CA ASP A 204 13.06 -16.31 -12.36
C ASP A 204 12.40 -16.08 -10.98
N ASP A 205 11.46 -15.12 -10.87
CA ASP A 205 10.73 -14.84 -9.64
C ASP A 205 9.50 -15.75 -9.47
N LEU A 206 9.04 -16.36 -10.56
CA LEU A 206 7.91 -17.29 -10.54
C LEU A 206 8.34 -18.68 -10.05
N THR A 207 7.53 -19.26 -9.16
CA THR A 207 7.69 -20.68 -8.81
C THR A 207 7.27 -21.57 -9.99
N THR A 208 7.73 -22.81 -10.01
CA THR A 208 7.38 -23.78 -11.08
C THR A 208 5.89 -24.10 -11.16
N SER A 209 5.12 -23.77 -10.12
CA SER A 209 3.67 -23.96 -10.04
C SER A 209 2.91 -22.63 -9.95
N ALA A 210 3.55 -21.53 -10.28
CA ALA A 210 2.92 -20.22 -10.22
C ALA A 210 1.71 -20.13 -11.15
N THR A 211 0.69 -19.39 -10.70
CA THR A 211 -0.45 -18.99 -11.51
C THR A 211 -0.30 -17.53 -11.87
N VAL A 212 -0.33 -17.20 -13.16
CA VAL A 212 -0.38 -15.83 -13.67
C VAL A 212 -1.65 -15.70 -14.51
N ASP A 213 -2.54 -14.79 -14.13
CA ASP A 213 -3.84 -14.59 -14.73
C ASP A 213 -4.08 -13.08 -14.90
N GLY A 214 -4.27 -12.61 -16.12
CA GLY A 214 -4.58 -11.20 -16.40
C GLY A 214 -5.95 -10.78 -15.88
N GLY A 215 -6.88 -11.74 -15.76
CA GLY A 215 -8.26 -11.45 -15.38
C GLY A 215 -9.18 -11.25 -16.59
N ALA A 216 -10.14 -10.33 -16.46
CA ALA A 216 -10.99 -9.95 -17.56
C ALA A 216 -10.49 -8.62 -18.17
N GLY A 217 -10.61 -8.50 -19.50
CA GLY A 217 -10.12 -7.34 -20.23
C GLY A 217 -9.15 -7.73 -21.32
N SER A 218 -8.42 -6.76 -21.82
CA SER A 218 -7.30 -6.95 -22.75
C SER A 218 -6.01 -6.64 -22.01
N ASP A 219 -5.38 -7.70 -21.48
CA ASP A 219 -4.29 -7.57 -20.55
C ASP A 219 -2.93 -7.65 -21.23
N ASN A 220 -1.95 -6.99 -20.64
CA ASN A 220 -0.55 -7.04 -21.02
C ASN A 220 0.26 -7.71 -19.93
N LEU A 221 0.86 -8.87 -20.23
CA LEU A 221 1.85 -9.49 -19.39
C LEU A 221 3.23 -9.28 -20.01
N SER A 222 4.11 -8.59 -19.31
CA SER A 222 5.52 -8.43 -19.69
C SER A 222 6.42 -9.22 -18.78
N GLY A 223 7.42 -9.90 -19.38
CA GLY A 223 8.47 -10.61 -18.68
C GLY A 223 9.78 -9.85 -18.78
N GLY A 224 10.45 -9.61 -17.65
CA GLY A 224 11.85 -9.21 -17.62
C GLY A 224 12.75 -10.42 -17.82
N ALA A 225 13.95 -10.21 -18.36
CA ALA A 225 15.01 -11.21 -18.43
C ALA A 225 15.93 -11.06 -17.22
#